data_d503dcde174ebef76a3591f4828037e2
#
_entry.id   d503dcde174ebef76a3591f4828037e2
#
_cell.length_a   1.000
_cell.length_b   1.000
_cell.length_c   1.000
_cell.angle_alpha   90.00
_cell.angle_beta   90.00
_cell.angle_gamma   90.00
#
_symmetry.space_group_name_H-M   'P 1'
#
loop_
_entity.id
_entity.type
_entity.pdbx_description
1 polymer ?
#
loop_
_entity_poly.entity_id
_entity_poly.type
_entity_poly.pdbx_seq_one_letter_code
_entity_poly.pdbx_strand_id
1 'polypeptide(L)'
;GDVYKRQDIEISHFGAKALQEAKVSYRITDAYGKIYSHGIIGQADIPIGNLNHIGQVDFPLKDIPSAMKLNIEVQVEGTDAVNDWDFWVYPDTVDFASEDIYQTDTLDNKAREILEKGGKVLIKAGKKVTYGKEVVQYFTPVFWNTSWFKMRPPHTTGILLNPHHPLFREFPTEYHSNLQWWELLNRAPVMQFSDFGKDFQPLIQSIDTWFISRKIGVLFEANVLNGKLIMTTLDLDSTPEKRIAARQLKKSILDYMNSDDFHPEQKVEIQQVQELFTKVAGSPMLYTKDSPDELKPKIK
;
A
#
# COMPACT_ATOMS: atom_id res chain seq x y z
N GLY A 1 17.28 1.04 12.43
CA GLY A 1 16.98 0.46 11.14
C GLY A 1 17.96 -0.65 10.78
N ASP A 2 17.58 -1.50 9.86
CA ASP A 2 18.46 -2.54 9.37
C ASP A 2 19.61 -1.92 8.57
N VAL A 3 20.83 -2.29 8.91
CA VAL A 3 22.04 -1.81 8.24
C VAL A 3 22.38 -2.68 7.04
N TYR A 4 21.81 -3.89 7.01
CA TYR A 4 22.02 -4.89 5.98
C TYR A 4 20.70 -5.54 5.57
N LYS A 5 20.56 -5.84 4.28
CA LYS A 5 19.60 -6.84 3.80
C LYS A 5 20.31 -8.19 3.85
N ARG A 6 19.86 -9.05 4.77
CA ARG A 6 20.34 -10.44 4.88
C ARG A 6 19.26 -11.38 4.42
N GLN A 7 19.64 -12.32 3.56
CA GLN A 7 18.72 -13.28 3.00
C GLN A 7 19.37 -14.64 2.90
N ASP A 8 18.88 -15.61 3.66
CA ASP A 8 19.22 -17.01 3.47
C ASP A 8 18.55 -17.52 2.19
N ILE A 9 19.30 -18.29 1.41
CA ILE A 9 18.85 -18.85 0.14
C ILE A 9 18.80 -20.37 0.26
N GLU A 10 17.61 -20.87 0.01
CA GLU A 10 17.30 -22.29 -0.02
C GLU A 10 16.65 -22.66 -1.35
N ILE A 11 16.94 -23.86 -1.86
CA ILE A 11 16.38 -24.36 -3.11
C ILE A 11 15.59 -25.64 -2.86
N SER A 12 14.32 -25.61 -3.26
CA SER A 12 13.49 -26.81 -3.38
C SER A 12 13.59 -27.33 -4.80
N HIS A 13 14.13 -28.51 -4.99
CA HIS A 13 14.39 -29.09 -6.30
C HIS A 13 13.57 -30.38 -6.50
N PHE A 14 12.67 -30.35 -7.49
CA PHE A 14 11.81 -31.46 -7.85
C PHE A 14 11.94 -31.85 -9.34
N GLY A 15 13.10 -31.55 -9.94
CA GLY A 15 13.43 -31.98 -11.29
C GLY A 15 13.71 -33.47 -11.41
N ALA A 16 13.96 -33.94 -12.63
CA ALA A 16 14.14 -35.38 -12.92
C ALA A 16 15.44 -35.96 -12.35
N LYS A 17 16.44 -35.14 -12.09
CA LYS A 17 17.76 -35.55 -11.58
C LYS A 17 18.31 -34.51 -10.61
N ALA A 18 19.08 -34.95 -9.61
CA ALA A 18 19.86 -34.04 -8.77
C ALA A 18 20.80 -33.18 -9.63
N LEU A 19 21.02 -31.94 -9.22
CA LEU A 19 22.01 -31.05 -9.85
C LEU A 19 23.37 -31.28 -9.16
N GLN A 20 24.40 -31.48 -9.96
CA GLN A 20 25.75 -31.67 -9.45
C GLN A 20 26.54 -30.37 -9.58
N GLU A 21 27.29 -30.01 -8.53
CA GLU A 21 28.14 -28.80 -8.48
C GLU A 21 27.42 -27.54 -8.97
N ALA A 22 26.13 -27.44 -8.69
CA ALA A 22 25.28 -26.33 -9.15
C ALA A 22 25.77 -25.02 -8.54
N LYS A 23 26.07 -24.06 -9.38
CA LYS A 23 26.50 -22.71 -8.97
C LYS A 23 25.30 -21.82 -8.90
N VAL A 24 25.10 -21.15 -7.76
CA VAL A 24 23.98 -20.26 -7.51
C VAL A 24 24.49 -18.84 -7.39
N SER A 25 23.97 -17.96 -8.23
CA SER A 25 24.34 -16.55 -8.27
C SER A 25 23.17 -15.65 -7.91
N TYR A 26 23.49 -14.41 -7.55
CA TYR A 26 22.49 -13.38 -7.31
C TYR A 26 22.88 -12.06 -7.96
N ARG A 27 21.88 -11.22 -8.20
CA ARG A 27 22.06 -9.79 -8.50
C ARG A 27 20.98 -8.97 -7.79
N ILE A 28 21.33 -7.75 -7.38
CA ILE A 28 20.42 -6.76 -6.80
C ILE A 28 20.40 -5.56 -7.73
N THR A 29 19.20 -5.21 -8.20
CA THR A 29 18.99 -4.12 -9.17
C THR A 29 17.90 -3.17 -8.71
N ASP A 30 17.91 -1.94 -9.23
CA ASP A 30 16.76 -1.05 -9.16
C ASP A 30 15.80 -1.27 -10.33
N ALA A 31 14.72 -0.49 -10.35
CA ALA A 31 13.70 -0.54 -11.39
C ALA A 31 14.21 -0.17 -12.81
N TYR A 32 15.39 0.45 -12.89
CA TYR A 32 16.02 0.85 -14.16
C TYR A 32 17.11 -0.12 -14.62
N GLY A 33 17.30 -1.22 -13.86
CA GLY A 33 18.30 -2.24 -14.17
C GLY A 33 19.73 -1.90 -13.73
N LYS A 34 19.93 -0.82 -12.96
CA LYS A 34 21.24 -0.53 -12.36
C LYS A 34 21.56 -1.59 -11.31
N ILE A 35 22.73 -2.23 -11.45
CA ILE A 35 23.21 -3.25 -10.52
C ILE A 35 23.87 -2.60 -9.31
N TYR A 36 23.39 -2.92 -8.11
CA TYR A 36 23.96 -2.49 -6.83
C TYR A 36 24.86 -3.55 -6.21
N SER A 37 24.54 -4.82 -6.44
CA SER A 37 25.36 -5.95 -5.99
C SER A 37 25.11 -7.17 -6.86
N HIS A 38 26.12 -8.00 -7.00
CA HIS A 38 26.00 -9.32 -7.63
C HIS A 38 27.13 -10.24 -7.14
N GLY A 39 26.93 -11.55 -7.24
CA GLY A 39 27.95 -12.50 -6.84
C GLY A 39 27.45 -13.94 -6.83
N ILE A 40 28.34 -14.81 -6.40
CA ILE A 40 28.02 -16.23 -6.17
C ILE A 40 27.64 -16.40 -4.71
N ILE A 41 26.48 -17.04 -4.47
CA ILE A 41 26.01 -17.39 -3.14
C ILE A 41 26.71 -18.65 -2.65
N GLY A 42 26.77 -19.66 -3.52
CA GLY A 42 27.41 -20.93 -3.24
C GLY A 42 27.47 -21.84 -4.45
N GLN A 43 28.20 -22.92 -4.31
CA GLN A 43 28.25 -24.04 -5.25
C GLN A 43 28.08 -25.34 -4.46
N ALA A 44 27.09 -26.14 -4.83
CA ALA A 44 26.73 -27.34 -4.09
C ALA A 44 26.00 -28.34 -4.97
N ASP A 45 26.02 -29.59 -4.55
CA ASP A 45 25.08 -30.59 -5.04
C ASP A 45 23.69 -30.31 -4.49
N ILE A 46 22.69 -30.24 -5.36
CA ILE A 46 21.31 -29.99 -4.99
C ILE A 46 20.50 -31.28 -5.22
N PRO A 47 20.26 -32.08 -4.19
CA PRO A 47 19.46 -33.28 -4.30
C PRO A 47 18.00 -32.94 -4.56
N ILE A 48 17.25 -33.94 -5.04
CA ILE A 48 15.80 -33.82 -5.14
C ILE A 48 15.23 -33.74 -3.73
N GLY A 49 14.38 -32.74 -3.48
CA GLY A 49 13.72 -32.50 -2.19
C GLY A 49 13.63 -31.02 -1.82
N ASN A 50 13.18 -30.79 -0.61
CA ASN A 50 12.93 -29.46 -0.07
C ASN A 50 14.17 -28.87 0.62
N LEU A 51 14.25 -27.54 0.61
CA LEU A 51 15.04 -26.71 1.53
C LEU A 51 16.53 -27.06 1.53
N ASN A 52 17.10 -27.23 0.34
CA ASN A 52 18.56 -27.35 0.21
C ASN A 52 19.19 -25.98 0.49
N HIS A 53 19.84 -25.81 1.63
CA HIS A 53 20.51 -24.55 1.98
C HIS A 53 21.73 -24.34 1.10
N ILE A 54 21.82 -23.15 0.47
CA ILE A 54 22.90 -22.79 -0.45
C ILE A 54 23.88 -21.81 0.20
N GLY A 55 23.37 -20.83 0.95
CA GLY A 55 24.16 -19.79 1.58
C GLY A 55 23.33 -18.55 1.88
N GLN A 56 24.02 -17.43 2.08
CA GLN A 56 23.39 -16.16 2.47
C GLN A 56 23.87 -15.03 1.56
N VAL A 57 22.97 -14.12 1.23
CA VAL A 57 23.27 -12.83 0.61
C VAL A 57 23.27 -11.77 1.71
N ASP A 58 24.40 -11.08 1.87
CA ASP A 58 24.54 -9.90 2.73
C ASP A 58 24.73 -8.66 1.85
N PHE A 59 23.81 -7.73 1.91
CA PHE A 59 23.86 -6.49 1.15
C PHE A 59 23.77 -5.27 2.09
N PRO A 60 24.84 -4.43 2.15
CA PRO A 60 24.82 -3.23 2.99
C PRO A 60 23.90 -2.16 2.41
N LEU A 61 23.02 -1.60 3.25
CA LEU A 61 22.01 -0.60 2.84
C LEU A 61 22.49 0.84 2.96
N LYS A 62 23.65 1.08 3.61
CA LYS A 62 24.17 2.43 3.91
C LYS A 62 24.45 3.29 2.67
N ASP A 63 24.71 2.64 1.53
CA ASP A 63 25.06 3.33 0.28
C ASP A 63 23.83 3.60 -0.61
N ILE A 64 22.62 3.32 -0.12
CA ILE A 64 21.38 3.62 -0.83
C ILE A 64 20.97 5.08 -0.50
N PRO A 65 21.00 5.99 -1.48
CA PRO A 65 20.95 7.43 -1.22
C PRO A 65 19.54 7.96 -0.92
N SER A 66 18.50 7.24 -1.31
CA SER A 66 17.11 7.69 -1.22
C SER A 66 16.14 6.53 -1.08
N ALA A 67 14.88 6.84 -0.85
CA ALA A 67 13.79 5.85 -0.88
C ALA A 67 13.80 5.10 -2.22
N MET A 68 13.90 3.77 -2.19
CA MET A 68 14.11 2.97 -3.39
C MET A 68 13.49 1.59 -3.28
N LYS A 69 12.89 1.13 -4.37
CA LYS A 69 12.55 -0.27 -4.58
C LYS A 69 13.73 -0.97 -5.23
N LEU A 70 14.17 -2.06 -4.65
CA LEU A 70 15.21 -2.95 -5.19
C LEU A 70 14.62 -4.33 -5.41
N ASN A 71 15.22 -5.05 -6.36
CA ASN A 71 14.88 -6.43 -6.66
C ASN A 71 16.13 -7.29 -6.45
N ILE A 72 15.99 -8.39 -5.73
CA ILE A 72 17.00 -9.44 -5.63
C ILE A 72 16.57 -10.61 -6.51
N GLU A 73 17.38 -10.93 -7.50
CA GLU A 73 17.22 -12.11 -8.36
C GLU A 73 18.24 -13.16 -8.00
N VAL A 74 17.81 -14.41 -7.93
CA VAL A 74 18.67 -15.58 -7.67
C VAL A 74 18.50 -16.57 -8.81
N GLN A 75 19.61 -17.06 -9.34
CA GLN A 75 19.65 -17.99 -10.47
C GLN A 75 20.52 -19.20 -10.18
N VAL A 76 20.08 -20.37 -10.61
CA VAL A 76 20.94 -21.57 -10.72
C VAL A 76 21.59 -21.53 -12.11
N GLU A 77 22.89 -21.24 -12.17
CA GLU A 77 23.61 -21.04 -13.44
C GLU A 77 23.50 -22.28 -14.33
N GLY A 78 23.36 -22.04 -15.64
CA GLY A 78 23.22 -23.12 -16.63
C GLY A 78 21.84 -23.79 -16.67
N THR A 79 20.86 -23.27 -15.93
CA THR A 79 19.48 -23.72 -15.95
C THR A 79 18.52 -22.53 -16.21
N ASP A 80 17.25 -22.81 -16.39
CA ASP A 80 16.16 -21.83 -16.45
C ASP A 80 15.57 -21.49 -15.07
N ALA A 81 16.12 -22.08 -14.00
CA ALA A 81 15.67 -21.83 -12.64
C ALA A 81 16.13 -20.45 -12.16
N VAL A 82 15.23 -19.50 -12.16
CA VAL A 82 15.42 -18.15 -11.65
C VAL A 82 14.21 -17.75 -10.81
N ASN A 83 14.43 -17.03 -9.75
CA ASN A 83 13.38 -16.41 -8.95
C ASN A 83 13.83 -15.06 -8.43
N ASP A 84 12.87 -14.16 -8.15
CA ASP A 84 13.19 -12.82 -7.71
C ASP A 84 12.22 -12.32 -6.64
N TRP A 85 12.66 -11.33 -5.88
CA TRP A 85 11.86 -10.71 -4.81
C TRP A 85 12.17 -9.22 -4.73
N ASP A 86 11.10 -8.43 -4.62
CA ASP A 86 11.19 -7.01 -4.36
C ASP A 86 11.39 -6.73 -2.87
N PHE A 87 12.17 -5.69 -2.57
CA PHE A 87 12.26 -5.10 -1.24
C PHE A 87 12.47 -3.59 -1.34
N TRP A 88 12.09 -2.89 -0.25
CA TRP A 88 12.14 -1.42 -0.21
C TRP A 88 13.16 -0.98 0.82
N VAL A 89 13.94 0.02 0.46
CA VAL A 89 14.93 0.67 1.33
C VAL A 89 14.52 2.13 1.51
N TYR A 90 14.55 2.58 2.75
CA TYR A 90 14.19 3.94 3.11
C TYR A 90 15.27 4.57 3.99
N PRO A 91 15.45 5.91 3.96
CA PRO A 91 16.38 6.61 4.84
C PRO A 91 16.08 6.33 6.31
N ASP A 92 17.14 6.23 7.11
CA ASP A 92 17.03 6.00 8.55
C ASP A 92 16.39 7.20 9.26
N THR A 93 16.80 8.41 8.87
CA THR A 93 16.22 9.67 9.36
C THR A 93 15.39 10.34 8.27
N VAL A 94 14.30 10.95 8.67
CA VAL A 94 13.36 11.64 7.78
C VAL A 94 12.98 12.98 8.38
N ASP A 95 13.27 14.05 7.65
CA ASP A 95 12.80 15.39 7.98
C ASP A 95 11.40 15.61 7.41
N PHE A 96 10.51 16.14 8.24
CA PHE A 96 9.14 16.48 7.86
C PHE A 96 9.00 17.99 7.71
N ALA A 97 9.16 18.51 6.49
CA ALA A 97 8.83 19.89 6.19
C ALA A 97 7.31 20.06 6.15
N SER A 98 6.73 20.75 7.14
CA SER A 98 5.27 20.88 7.26
C SER A 98 4.80 22.24 7.76
N GLU A 99 5.62 23.30 7.65
CA GLU A 99 5.34 24.61 8.25
C GLU A 99 4.03 25.24 7.75
N ASP A 100 3.70 25.05 6.47
CA ASP A 100 2.50 25.62 5.83
C ASP A 100 1.33 24.63 5.72
N ILE A 101 1.39 23.48 6.39
CA ILE A 101 0.37 22.44 6.33
C ILE A 101 -0.25 22.24 7.71
N TYR A 102 -1.54 22.56 7.84
CA TYR A 102 -2.26 22.22 9.05
C TYR A 102 -2.60 20.73 9.09
N GLN A 103 -2.11 20.04 10.09
CA GLN A 103 -2.35 18.61 10.28
C GLN A 103 -3.35 18.40 11.42
N THR A 104 -4.37 17.59 11.17
CA THR A 104 -5.43 17.24 12.13
C THR A 104 -5.93 15.83 11.86
N ASP A 105 -6.78 15.32 12.74
CA ASP A 105 -7.43 14.01 12.58
C ASP A 105 -8.96 14.10 12.33
N THR A 106 -9.49 15.33 12.27
CA THR A 106 -10.90 15.59 11.96
C THR A 106 -11.03 16.88 11.15
N LEU A 107 -12.21 17.12 10.60
CA LEU A 107 -12.56 18.41 10.01
C LEU A 107 -12.99 19.40 11.12
N ASP A 108 -12.02 19.86 11.93
CA ASP A 108 -12.26 20.83 13.01
C ASP A 108 -12.45 22.28 12.49
N ASN A 109 -12.79 23.19 13.39
CA ASN A 109 -13.04 24.59 13.02
C ASN A 109 -11.79 25.26 12.42
N LYS A 110 -10.59 24.94 12.93
CA LYS A 110 -9.34 25.50 12.43
C LYS A 110 -9.04 24.98 11.01
N ALA A 111 -9.30 23.72 10.72
CA ALA A 111 -9.18 23.18 9.37
C ALA A 111 -10.11 23.91 8.39
N ARG A 112 -11.36 24.18 8.80
CA ARG A 112 -12.33 24.94 8.01
C ARG A 112 -11.83 26.36 7.70
N GLU A 113 -11.40 27.08 8.73
CA GLU A 113 -10.86 28.45 8.56
C GLU A 113 -9.67 28.48 7.62
N ILE A 114 -8.76 27.51 7.70
CA ILE A 114 -7.58 27.43 6.83
C ILE A 114 -8.01 27.16 5.39
N LEU A 115 -8.94 26.23 5.17
CA LEU A 115 -9.48 25.95 3.84
C LEU A 115 -10.24 27.15 3.26
N GLU A 116 -10.98 27.90 4.07
CA GLU A 116 -11.66 29.14 3.65
C GLU A 116 -10.67 30.22 3.18
N LYS A 117 -9.50 30.29 3.84
CA LYS A 117 -8.42 31.22 3.51
C LYS A 117 -7.49 30.76 2.39
N GLY A 118 -7.76 29.62 1.77
CA GLY A 118 -6.95 29.08 0.67
C GLY A 118 -5.73 28.27 1.10
N GLY A 119 -5.63 27.90 2.38
CA GLY A 119 -4.50 27.16 2.93
C GLY A 119 -4.57 25.66 2.65
N LYS A 120 -3.59 24.93 3.19
CA LYS A 120 -3.40 23.49 3.00
C LYS A 120 -3.71 22.74 4.28
N VAL A 121 -4.51 21.68 4.15
CA VAL A 121 -4.92 20.83 5.29
C VAL A 121 -4.62 19.37 4.98
N LEU A 122 -3.99 18.67 5.91
CA LEU A 122 -3.84 17.22 5.91
C LEU A 122 -4.68 16.62 7.03
N ILE A 123 -5.74 15.88 6.68
CA ILE A 123 -6.56 15.15 7.65
C ILE A 123 -6.11 13.69 7.69
N LYS A 124 -5.56 13.27 8.83
CA LYS A 124 -5.17 11.89 9.14
C LYS A 124 -6.26 11.25 9.99
N ALA A 125 -7.40 10.98 9.36
CA ALA A 125 -8.64 10.63 10.05
C ALA A 125 -8.60 9.28 10.79
N GLY A 126 -7.83 8.32 10.28
CA GLY A 126 -7.72 7.01 10.90
C GLY A 126 -9.08 6.38 11.15
N LYS A 127 -9.29 5.88 12.35
CA LYS A 127 -10.55 5.23 12.77
C LYS A 127 -11.71 6.18 13.07
N LYS A 128 -11.53 7.50 12.92
CA LYS A 128 -12.60 8.50 13.14
C LYS A 128 -13.60 8.57 12.00
N VAL A 129 -13.27 8.04 10.84
CA VAL A 129 -14.21 7.91 9.72
C VAL A 129 -15.31 6.93 10.09
N THR A 130 -16.56 7.33 9.81
CA THR A 130 -17.75 6.50 10.04
C THR A 130 -18.37 5.99 8.74
N TYR A 131 -18.25 6.76 7.64
CA TYR A 131 -18.82 6.39 6.35
C TYR A 131 -17.84 5.51 5.57
N GLY A 132 -18.01 4.20 5.65
CA GLY A 132 -17.16 3.17 5.09
C GLY A 132 -16.50 2.25 6.13
N LYS A 133 -16.65 2.54 7.44
CA LYS A 133 -16.05 1.73 8.51
C LYS A 133 -16.50 0.28 8.55
N GLU A 134 -17.64 -0.02 7.94
CA GLU A 134 -18.22 -1.37 7.84
C GLU A 134 -17.50 -2.23 6.78
N VAL A 135 -16.67 -1.62 5.94
CA VAL A 135 -15.90 -2.32 4.91
C VAL A 135 -14.62 -2.87 5.53
N VAL A 136 -14.40 -4.16 5.37
CA VAL A 136 -13.15 -4.79 5.81
C VAL A 136 -12.08 -4.56 4.75
N GLN A 137 -11.08 -3.75 5.07
CA GLN A 137 -9.93 -3.52 4.18
C GLN A 137 -9.00 -4.72 4.21
N TYR A 138 -8.62 -5.21 3.03
CA TYR A 138 -7.68 -6.30 2.85
C TYR A 138 -6.53 -5.89 1.92
N PHE A 139 -5.35 -6.40 2.23
CA PHE A 139 -4.14 -6.14 1.47
C PHE A 139 -4.06 -6.96 0.18
N THR A 140 -4.39 -8.25 0.26
CA THR A 140 -4.19 -9.17 -0.86
C THR A 140 -5.24 -9.00 -1.94
N PRO A 141 -4.85 -8.95 -3.22
CA PRO A 141 -5.78 -8.92 -4.34
C PRO A 141 -6.33 -10.33 -4.63
N VAL A 142 -6.87 -11.00 -3.61
CA VAL A 142 -7.45 -12.33 -3.76
C VAL A 142 -8.91 -12.20 -4.17
N PHE A 143 -9.13 -12.28 -5.44
CA PHE A 143 -10.40 -12.24 -6.11
C PHE A 143 -11.37 -13.38 -5.74
N TRP A 144 -10.86 -14.50 -5.36
CA TRP A 144 -11.45 -15.79 -5.61
C TRP A 144 -12.51 -16.26 -4.62
N ASN A 145 -12.62 -15.76 -3.38
CA ASN A 145 -13.26 -16.65 -2.42
C ASN A 145 -14.09 -16.01 -1.31
N THR A 146 -14.29 -14.72 -1.33
CA THR A 146 -14.93 -14.05 -0.20
C THR A 146 -16.36 -14.53 0.08
N SER A 147 -17.05 -14.99 -0.95
CA SER A 147 -18.42 -15.51 -0.81
C SER A 147 -18.47 -17.03 -0.67
N TRP A 148 -17.59 -17.76 -1.33
CA TRP A 148 -17.60 -19.21 -1.39
C TRP A 148 -17.22 -19.87 -0.07
N PHE A 149 -16.31 -19.28 0.67
CA PHE A 149 -15.84 -19.81 1.95
C PHE A 149 -16.51 -19.17 3.17
N LYS A 150 -17.69 -18.58 2.99
CA LYS A 150 -18.45 -17.92 4.06
C LYS A 150 -17.67 -16.79 4.77
N MET A 151 -16.69 -16.22 4.10
CA MET A 151 -15.96 -15.04 4.59
C MET A 151 -16.89 -13.84 4.55
N ARG A 152 -17.39 -13.42 5.70
CA ARG A 152 -18.37 -12.35 5.81
C ARG A 152 -18.09 -11.42 6.98
N PRO A 153 -18.23 -10.12 6.78
CA PRO A 153 -18.60 -9.45 5.53
C PRO A 153 -17.53 -9.63 4.44
N PRO A 154 -17.90 -9.48 3.14
CA PRO A 154 -16.93 -9.46 2.06
C PRO A 154 -15.95 -8.32 2.28
N HIS A 155 -14.68 -8.61 2.06
CA HIS A 155 -13.59 -7.65 2.19
C HIS A 155 -13.12 -7.10 0.83
N THR A 156 -12.33 -6.05 0.86
CA THR A 156 -11.68 -5.50 -0.33
C THR A 156 -10.60 -6.46 -0.87
N THR A 157 -10.15 -6.23 -2.09
CA THR A 157 -9.13 -7.03 -2.78
C THR A 157 -7.91 -6.20 -3.16
N GLY A 158 -7.28 -5.56 -2.18
CA GLY A 158 -6.14 -4.67 -2.38
C GLY A 158 -6.53 -3.26 -2.81
N ILE A 159 -5.60 -2.56 -3.45
CA ILE A 159 -5.75 -1.17 -3.89
C ILE A 159 -5.37 -0.99 -5.35
N LEU A 160 -5.84 0.12 -5.91
CA LEU A 160 -5.42 0.68 -7.19
C LEU A 160 -4.95 2.12 -6.96
N LEU A 161 -3.81 2.48 -7.54
CA LEU A 161 -3.25 3.82 -7.52
C LEU A 161 -2.41 4.08 -8.79
N ASN A 162 -2.08 5.34 -9.05
CA ASN A 162 -1.13 5.70 -10.11
C ASN A 162 0.25 5.93 -9.48
N PRO A 163 1.25 5.03 -9.67
CA PRO A 163 2.58 5.17 -9.08
C PRO A 163 3.37 6.37 -9.61
N HIS A 164 2.95 6.95 -10.75
CA HIS A 164 3.58 8.13 -11.33
C HIS A 164 3.02 9.45 -10.77
N HIS A 165 2.00 9.38 -9.91
CA HIS A 165 1.49 10.58 -9.25
C HIS A 165 2.58 11.20 -8.35
N PRO A 166 2.80 12.53 -8.36
CA PRO A 166 3.87 13.20 -7.61
C PRO A 166 3.90 12.88 -6.11
N LEU A 167 2.74 12.57 -5.52
CA LEU A 167 2.62 12.14 -4.13
C LEU A 167 3.53 10.94 -3.81
N PHE A 168 3.78 10.04 -4.76
CA PHE A 168 4.56 8.81 -4.54
C PHE A 168 6.05 8.95 -4.89
N ARG A 169 6.53 10.15 -5.18
CA ARG A 169 7.95 10.38 -5.56
C ARG A 169 8.94 9.86 -4.52
N GLU A 170 8.63 10.06 -3.24
CA GLU A 170 9.44 9.58 -2.11
C GLU A 170 8.94 8.24 -1.53
N PHE A 171 7.96 7.61 -2.19
CA PHE A 171 7.39 6.33 -1.79
C PHE A 171 7.22 5.42 -3.02
N PRO A 172 8.32 4.85 -3.54
CA PRO A 172 8.28 4.00 -4.73
C PRO A 172 7.27 2.86 -4.58
N THR A 173 6.29 2.84 -5.46
CA THR A 173 5.17 1.89 -5.41
C THR A 173 4.78 1.42 -6.81
N GLU A 174 3.78 0.55 -6.88
CA GLU A 174 3.22 -0.01 -8.10
C GLU A 174 1.73 0.33 -8.19
N TYR A 175 1.07 -0.02 -9.28
CA TYR A 175 -0.37 0.24 -9.47
C TYR A 175 -1.27 -0.50 -8.47
N HIS A 176 -0.73 -1.50 -7.77
CA HIS A 176 -1.45 -2.35 -6.83
C HIS A 176 -0.72 -2.44 -5.48
N SER A 177 -1.37 -3.06 -4.49
CA SER A 177 -0.76 -3.32 -3.18
C SER A 177 0.37 -4.35 -3.30
N ASN A 178 1.59 -3.90 -3.05
CA ASN A 178 2.77 -4.73 -2.84
C ASN A 178 3.08 -4.86 -1.34
N LEU A 179 4.11 -5.59 -0.96
CA LEU A 179 4.37 -5.95 0.43
C LEU A 179 4.50 -4.75 1.39
N GLN A 180 5.01 -3.60 0.93
CA GLN A 180 5.11 -2.40 1.79
C GLN A 180 3.75 -1.87 2.26
N TRP A 181 2.66 -2.17 1.54
CA TRP A 181 1.30 -1.77 1.87
C TRP A 181 0.63 -2.65 2.93
N TRP A 182 1.23 -3.80 3.27
CA TRP A 182 0.59 -4.80 4.11
C TRP A 182 0.12 -4.22 5.46
N GLU A 183 1.01 -3.57 6.20
CA GLU A 183 0.65 -3.02 7.51
C GLU A 183 -0.22 -1.76 7.43
N LEU A 184 -0.03 -0.96 6.37
CA LEU A 184 -0.79 0.26 6.13
C LEU A 184 -2.27 -0.05 5.90
N LEU A 185 -2.56 -1.00 5.02
CA LEU A 185 -3.92 -1.34 4.62
C LEU A 185 -4.69 -2.14 5.67
N ASN A 186 -4.05 -3.11 6.30
CA ASN A 186 -4.70 -3.96 7.29
C ASN A 186 -5.11 -3.20 8.58
N ARG A 187 -4.70 -1.95 8.75
CA ARG A 187 -5.05 -1.09 9.88
C ARG A 187 -6.01 0.02 9.54
N ALA A 188 -6.19 0.31 8.25
CA ALA A 188 -6.97 1.45 7.79
C ALA A 188 -8.44 1.07 7.57
N PRO A 189 -9.41 1.84 8.10
CA PRO A 189 -10.76 1.81 7.56
C PRO A 189 -10.78 2.45 6.17
N VAL A 190 -11.81 2.17 5.37
CA VAL A 190 -12.00 2.85 4.10
C VAL A 190 -12.94 4.04 4.26
N MET A 191 -12.84 5.00 3.35
CA MET A 191 -13.82 6.06 3.12
C MET A 191 -14.72 5.64 1.96
N GLN A 192 -16.02 5.87 2.09
CA GLN A 192 -16.98 5.62 1.01
C GLN A 192 -17.34 6.93 0.33
N PHE A 193 -17.23 6.96 -1.00
CA PHE A 193 -17.37 8.15 -1.83
C PHE A 193 -18.63 8.13 -2.73
N SER A 194 -19.66 7.42 -2.32
CA SER A 194 -20.89 7.30 -3.11
C SER A 194 -21.58 8.65 -3.39
N ASP A 195 -21.39 9.63 -2.50
CA ASP A 195 -21.97 10.97 -2.60
C ASP A 195 -21.02 12.00 -3.23
N PHE A 196 -19.79 11.60 -3.54
CA PHE A 196 -18.83 12.42 -4.26
C PHE A 196 -19.02 12.19 -5.76
N GLY A 197 -19.41 13.07 -6.54
CA GLY A 197 -19.67 12.95 -7.97
C GLY A 197 -19.17 11.68 -8.68
N LYS A 198 -19.78 11.32 -9.77
CA LYS A 198 -19.44 10.06 -10.48
C LYS A 198 -18.00 10.02 -11.00
N ASP A 199 -17.43 11.18 -11.31
CA ASP A 199 -16.07 11.31 -11.86
C ASP A 199 -14.98 11.45 -10.78
N PHE A 200 -15.38 11.49 -9.48
CA PHE A 200 -14.43 11.55 -8.38
C PHE A 200 -13.56 10.28 -8.32
N GLN A 201 -12.25 10.48 -8.20
CA GLN A 201 -11.26 9.40 -8.10
C GLN A 201 -10.37 9.62 -6.87
N PRO A 202 -10.35 8.71 -5.89
CA PRO A 202 -9.36 8.76 -4.82
C PRO A 202 -7.97 8.44 -5.36
N LEU A 203 -6.91 9.02 -4.78
CA LEU A 203 -5.52 8.73 -5.16
C LEU A 203 -5.12 7.29 -4.80
N ILE A 204 -5.68 6.77 -3.70
CA ILE A 204 -5.53 5.35 -3.34
C ILE A 204 -6.94 4.77 -3.20
N GLN A 205 -7.34 4.09 -4.24
CA GLN A 205 -8.64 3.42 -4.33
C GLN A 205 -8.55 2.03 -3.72
N SER A 206 -9.45 1.69 -2.81
CA SER A 206 -9.65 0.30 -2.40
C SER A 206 -10.52 -0.41 -3.43
N ILE A 207 -10.14 -1.62 -3.81
CA ILE A 207 -10.90 -2.43 -4.77
C ILE A 207 -11.95 -3.21 -3.99
N ASP A 208 -13.21 -2.82 -4.16
CA ASP A 208 -14.32 -3.49 -3.50
C ASP A 208 -14.62 -4.87 -4.10
N THR A 209 -15.34 -5.67 -3.35
CA THR A 209 -15.87 -6.92 -3.89
C THR A 209 -16.80 -6.63 -5.08
N TRP A 210 -16.73 -7.44 -6.11
CA TRP A 210 -17.55 -7.35 -7.32
C TRP A 210 -19.06 -7.39 -7.08
N PHE A 211 -19.50 -7.96 -5.94
CA PHE A 211 -20.92 -8.06 -5.60
C PHE A 211 -21.53 -6.72 -5.23
N ILE A 212 -20.72 -5.75 -4.79
CA ILE A 212 -21.19 -4.48 -4.25
C ILE A 212 -20.64 -3.32 -5.07
N SER A 213 -19.35 -3.34 -5.42
CA SER A 213 -18.66 -2.35 -6.27
C SER A 213 -18.86 -0.90 -5.81
N ARG A 214 -18.68 -0.62 -4.49
CA ARG A 214 -18.73 0.74 -3.94
C ARG A 214 -17.50 1.53 -4.41
N LYS A 215 -17.67 2.84 -4.52
CA LYS A 215 -16.54 3.76 -4.68
C LYS A 215 -15.93 4.01 -3.29
N ILE A 216 -14.79 3.39 -3.02
CA ILE A 216 -14.12 3.42 -1.73
C ILE A 216 -12.60 3.63 -1.88
N GLY A 217 -11.97 4.17 -0.83
CA GLY A 217 -10.51 4.38 -0.84
C GLY A 217 -9.99 4.80 0.52
N VAL A 218 -8.68 4.94 0.62
CA VAL A 218 -7.99 5.27 1.88
C VAL A 218 -7.25 6.60 1.83
N LEU A 219 -7.12 7.21 0.67
CA LEU A 219 -6.51 8.54 0.51
C LEU A 219 -7.10 9.25 -0.71
N PHE A 220 -7.43 10.51 -0.56
CA PHE A 220 -7.81 11.40 -1.66
C PHE A 220 -7.25 12.81 -1.46
N GLU A 221 -7.19 13.56 -2.55
CA GLU A 221 -6.96 15.01 -2.55
C GLU A 221 -8.11 15.75 -3.23
N ALA A 222 -8.33 16.98 -2.83
CA ALA A 222 -9.35 17.82 -3.44
C ALA A 222 -9.14 19.31 -3.13
N ASN A 223 -9.69 20.17 -3.99
CA ASN A 223 -10.00 21.55 -3.63
C ASN A 223 -11.28 21.57 -2.78
N VAL A 224 -11.22 22.12 -1.59
CA VAL A 224 -12.34 22.25 -0.65
C VAL A 224 -12.42 23.71 -0.22
N LEU A 225 -13.58 24.36 -0.40
CA LEU A 225 -13.71 25.80 -0.25
C LEU A 225 -12.71 26.53 -1.18
N ASN A 226 -11.84 27.35 -0.62
CA ASN A 226 -10.77 28.03 -1.36
C ASN A 226 -9.40 27.32 -1.21
N GLY A 227 -9.31 26.30 -0.37
CA GLY A 227 -8.07 25.62 0.02
C GLY A 227 -7.89 24.25 -0.61
N LYS A 228 -6.81 23.61 -0.24
CA LYS A 228 -6.40 22.29 -0.73
C LYS A 228 -6.34 21.30 0.41
N LEU A 229 -6.98 20.15 0.21
CA LEU A 229 -7.09 19.08 1.21
C LEU A 229 -6.45 17.79 0.70
N ILE A 230 -5.66 17.13 1.57
CA ILE A 230 -5.46 15.68 1.52
C ILE A 230 -6.12 15.07 2.74
N MET A 231 -6.89 14.00 2.54
CA MET A 231 -7.47 13.23 3.63
C MET A 231 -7.11 11.75 3.46
N THR A 232 -6.68 11.14 4.56
CA THR A 232 -6.31 9.72 4.60
C THR A 232 -6.83 9.04 5.87
N THR A 233 -7.13 7.75 5.75
CA THR A 233 -7.41 6.86 6.88
C THR A 233 -6.23 6.01 7.30
N LEU A 234 -5.12 6.09 6.54
CA LEU A 234 -3.88 5.40 6.88
C LEU A 234 -3.31 5.94 8.20
N ASP A 235 -2.90 5.03 9.07
CA ASP A 235 -2.20 5.40 10.29
C ASP A 235 -0.73 5.74 9.97
N LEU A 236 -0.43 7.02 9.89
CA LEU A 236 0.89 7.54 9.54
C LEU A 236 1.74 7.98 10.74
N ASP A 237 1.17 7.99 11.94
CA ASP A 237 1.81 8.60 13.11
C ASP A 237 2.17 7.62 14.22
N SER A 238 1.47 6.48 14.32
CA SER A 238 1.73 5.52 15.41
C SER A 238 3.10 4.84 15.24
N THR A 239 3.92 4.86 16.27
CA THR A 239 5.22 4.17 16.35
C THR A 239 6.10 4.34 15.11
N PRO A 240 6.44 5.58 14.70
CA PRO A 240 7.14 5.85 13.44
C PRO A 240 8.52 5.19 13.38
N GLU A 241 9.16 4.93 14.51
CA GLU A 241 10.44 4.23 14.63
C GLU A 241 10.36 2.75 14.21
N LYS A 242 9.19 2.13 14.28
CA LYS A 242 8.95 0.73 13.91
C LYS A 242 8.24 0.56 12.56
N ARG A 243 7.56 1.61 12.11
CA ARG A 243 6.71 1.58 10.90
C ARG A 243 7.33 2.42 9.80
N ILE A 244 8.40 1.88 9.25
CA ILE A 244 9.25 2.58 8.29
C ILE A 244 8.46 2.99 7.03
N ALA A 245 7.60 2.11 6.51
CA ALA A 245 6.76 2.41 5.36
C ALA A 245 5.75 3.54 5.64
N ALA A 246 5.10 3.54 6.82
CA ALA A 246 4.18 4.60 7.21
C ALA A 246 4.90 5.96 7.35
N ARG A 247 6.08 5.96 7.97
CA ARG A 247 6.94 7.14 8.10
C ARG A 247 7.32 7.70 6.74
N GLN A 248 7.74 6.84 5.81
CA GLN A 248 8.14 7.25 4.48
C GLN A 248 6.96 7.78 3.65
N LEU A 249 5.79 7.13 3.74
CA LEU A 249 4.59 7.62 3.06
C LEU A 249 4.16 9.00 3.61
N LYS A 250 4.24 9.20 4.94
CA LYS A 250 3.98 10.51 5.55
C LYS A 250 4.91 11.58 4.97
N LYS A 251 6.21 11.29 4.87
CA LYS A 251 7.17 12.20 4.23
C LYS A 251 6.74 12.52 2.80
N SER A 252 6.45 11.51 2.00
CA SER A 252 6.07 11.67 0.60
C SER A 252 4.81 12.55 0.44
N ILE A 253 3.82 12.39 1.32
CA ILE A 253 2.62 13.24 1.35
C ILE A 253 2.98 14.68 1.68
N LEU A 254 3.79 14.92 2.70
CA LEU A 254 4.14 16.26 3.15
C LEU A 254 5.02 16.99 2.10
N ASP A 255 5.99 16.31 1.53
CA ASP A 255 6.84 16.87 0.47
C ASP A 255 5.99 17.22 -0.77
N TYR A 256 5.06 16.36 -1.16
CA TYR A 256 4.12 16.65 -2.23
C TYR A 256 3.26 17.88 -1.92
N MET A 257 2.67 17.94 -0.73
CA MET A 257 1.85 19.10 -0.32
C MET A 257 2.64 20.41 -0.27
N ASN A 258 3.95 20.36 -0.05
CA ASN A 258 4.84 21.55 -0.06
C ASN A 258 5.38 21.90 -1.45
N SER A 259 5.27 20.99 -2.41
CA SER A 259 5.76 21.22 -3.78
C SER A 259 4.77 22.03 -4.62
N ASP A 260 5.28 22.54 -5.74
CA ASP A 260 4.46 23.19 -6.76
C ASP A 260 3.53 22.20 -7.50
N ASP A 261 3.79 20.90 -7.37
CA ASP A 261 2.94 19.87 -7.99
C ASP A 261 1.60 19.67 -7.26
N PHE A 262 1.45 20.23 -6.04
CA PHE A 262 0.20 20.07 -5.27
C PHE A 262 -0.92 20.95 -5.83
N HIS A 263 -1.55 20.46 -6.90
CA HIS A 263 -2.67 21.10 -7.56
C HIS A 263 -3.84 20.10 -7.75
N PRO A 264 -4.63 19.84 -6.69
CA PRO A 264 -5.80 18.97 -6.83
C PRO A 264 -6.73 19.47 -7.94
N GLU A 265 -7.09 18.61 -8.87
CA GLU A 265 -8.00 18.95 -9.96
C GLU A 265 -9.48 18.85 -9.53
N GLN A 266 -9.75 17.93 -8.62
CA GLN A 266 -11.10 17.62 -8.17
C GLN A 266 -11.58 18.62 -7.12
N LYS A 267 -12.88 18.97 -7.17
CA LYS A 267 -13.57 19.75 -6.15
C LYS A 267 -14.47 18.86 -5.33
N VAL A 268 -14.45 19.06 -4.03
CA VAL A 268 -15.31 18.38 -3.06
C VAL A 268 -15.95 19.42 -2.15
N GLU A 269 -17.25 19.30 -1.96
CA GLU A 269 -17.97 20.16 -1.03
C GLU A 269 -17.59 19.83 0.41
N ILE A 270 -17.43 20.85 1.23
CA ILE A 270 -17.04 20.67 2.64
C ILE A 270 -18.01 19.78 3.41
N GLN A 271 -19.28 19.81 3.03
CA GLN A 271 -20.31 18.94 3.58
C GLN A 271 -20.03 17.46 3.30
N GLN A 272 -19.53 17.13 2.11
CA GLN A 272 -19.17 15.75 1.76
C GLN A 272 -18.00 15.25 2.61
N VAL A 273 -17.00 16.12 2.89
CA VAL A 273 -15.91 15.80 3.81
C VAL A 273 -16.44 15.58 5.24
N GLN A 274 -17.39 16.43 5.70
CA GLN A 274 -18.03 16.28 7.02
C GLN A 274 -18.80 14.95 7.12
N GLU A 275 -19.48 14.55 6.07
CA GLU A 275 -20.26 13.32 6.04
C GLU A 275 -19.41 12.06 6.17
N LEU A 276 -18.14 12.09 5.79
CA LEU A 276 -17.22 10.97 6.06
C LEU A 276 -17.09 10.67 7.57
N PHE A 277 -17.30 11.68 8.43
CA PHE A 277 -17.21 11.54 9.89
C PHE A 277 -18.56 11.30 10.56
N THR A 278 -19.67 11.59 9.91
CA THR A 278 -20.98 11.60 10.55
C THR A 278 -21.98 10.62 9.96
N LYS A 279 -21.85 10.32 8.66
CA LYS A 279 -22.74 9.40 7.97
C LYS A 279 -22.38 7.95 8.31
N VAL A 280 -23.40 7.13 8.47
CA VAL A 280 -23.26 5.68 8.63
C VAL A 280 -23.84 5.03 7.38
N ALA A 281 -23.07 4.17 6.73
CA ALA A 281 -23.57 3.41 5.60
C ALA A 281 -24.62 2.39 6.07
N GLY A 282 -25.66 2.21 5.28
CA GLY A 282 -26.58 1.09 5.45
C GLY A 282 -25.86 -0.24 5.20
N SER A 283 -26.33 -1.32 5.80
CA SER A 283 -25.83 -2.66 5.49
C SER A 283 -26.01 -2.93 4.00
N PRO A 284 -24.96 -3.21 3.24
CA PRO A 284 -25.11 -3.51 1.83
C PRO A 284 -25.93 -4.79 1.67
N MET A 285 -26.84 -4.80 0.72
CA MET A 285 -27.50 -6.06 0.31
C MET A 285 -26.47 -6.93 -0.41
N LEU A 286 -25.94 -7.90 0.32
CA LEU A 286 -24.90 -8.84 -0.16
C LEU A 286 -25.46 -9.93 -1.08
N TYR A 287 -26.79 -9.97 -1.25
CA TYR A 287 -27.49 -11.04 -1.96
C TYR A 287 -28.57 -10.48 -2.84
N THR A 288 -28.63 -11.02 -4.04
CA THR A 288 -29.78 -10.85 -4.92
C THR A 288 -30.89 -11.82 -4.51
N LYS A 289 -32.10 -11.60 -5.00
CA LYS A 289 -33.25 -12.51 -4.81
C LYS A 289 -32.92 -13.94 -5.26
N ASP A 290 -32.08 -14.06 -6.28
CA ASP A 290 -31.69 -15.32 -6.92
C ASP A 290 -30.41 -15.94 -6.33
N SER A 291 -29.83 -15.34 -5.30
CA SER A 291 -28.67 -15.94 -4.62
C SER A 291 -29.08 -17.22 -3.91
N PRO A 292 -28.24 -18.27 -3.94
CA PRO A 292 -28.51 -19.52 -3.21
C PRO A 292 -28.80 -19.26 -1.71
N ASP A 293 -29.76 -19.97 -1.14
CA ASP A 293 -30.19 -19.77 0.25
C ASP A 293 -29.09 -20.00 1.28
N GLU A 294 -28.11 -20.85 0.93
CA GLU A 294 -26.93 -21.11 1.75
C GLU A 294 -26.04 -19.86 1.91
N LEU A 295 -26.12 -18.93 0.95
CA LEU A 295 -25.38 -17.69 0.94
C LEU A 295 -26.13 -16.54 1.61
N LYS A 296 -27.44 -16.67 1.82
CA LYS A 296 -28.27 -15.66 2.46
C LYS A 296 -28.05 -15.64 3.98
N PRO A 297 -28.03 -14.48 4.64
CA PRO A 297 -27.94 -14.42 6.08
C PRO A 297 -29.16 -15.14 6.68
N LYS A 298 -28.92 -16.07 7.59
CA LYS A 298 -29.98 -16.62 8.43
C LYS A 298 -30.36 -15.51 9.41
N ILE A 299 -31.44 -14.83 9.14
CA ILE A 299 -32.05 -13.88 10.08
C ILE A 299 -32.47 -14.73 11.29
N LYS A 300 -31.84 -14.49 12.45
CA LYS A 300 -32.31 -15.00 13.74
C LYS A 300 -33.29 -14.01 14.32
#